data_e58a2f44759ac60751fb1bf23d3961a1
#
_entry.id   e58a2f44759ac60751fb1bf23d3961a1
#
_cell.length_a   1.000
_cell.length_b   1.000
_cell.length_c   1.000
_cell.angle_alpha   90.00
_cell.angle_beta   90.00
_cell.angle_gamma   90.00
#
_symmetry.space_group_name_H-M   'P 1'
#
loop_
_entity.id
_entity.type
_entity.pdbx_description
1 polymer ?
#
loop_
_entity_poly.entity_id
_entity_poly.type
_entity_poly.pdbx_seq_one_letter_code
_entity_poly.pdbx_strand_id
1 'polypeptide(L)'
;MKRKFRIIVGMLLLAIPLCMNAQVRPSKSNQESEKAKFELKQKSEQEPVQEKVEKTEAKGGLEMPKISGFVQGMYQANLSDKGDLLDNTLRMRRVRLSVDGNLSKTVSYKIQGDFSRSHMLVDAFIKYKPCREFAIQLGQFKTPFTLESPINPVNLEIFDYGESVQQLVGYKDVCGVGALGRDLGIMATGSLFPIENAKGYQYSIVDYAIGVFNGNGANQLDNNNRKDIVGRLEVHPGLKDLTLSGSYYYGLYKGSSDPTALEEGKTNFGHGVRNRWTAGAQYNDGKLVLRGEYIAGKTDYQLGYFDGEIGELAIQDCFLNSNGYYGVVGYNFALGKDKSQKLMPVLRYEHFAKDANIEKGGTNWYTIGLNYWPLKSVNCKLDYSLVQKEAGDNSHRVVAMVSYKF
;
A
#
# COMPACT_ATOMS: atom_id res chain seq x y z
N MET A 1 18.36 17.61 -27.39
CA MET A 1 18.08 16.85 -26.17
C MET A 1 17.71 15.37 -26.42
N LYS A 2 16.89 15.02 -27.42
CA LYS A 2 16.50 13.61 -27.71
C LYS A 2 17.67 12.62 -27.97
N ARG A 3 18.84 13.08 -28.44
CA ARG A 3 20.03 12.22 -28.66
C ARG A 3 20.81 11.88 -27.40
N LYS A 4 20.83 12.74 -26.38
CA LYS A 4 21.57 12.51 -25.11
C LYS A 4 20.85 11.51 -24.18
N PHE A 5 19.53 11.48 -24.24
CA PHE A 5 18.72 10.53 -23.43
C PHE A 5 18.86 9.08 -23.90
N ARG A 6 19.00 8.85 -25.23
CA ARG A 6 19.24 7.51 -25.77
C ARG A 6 20.60 6.91 -25.39
N ILE A 7 21.61 7.76 -25.13
CA ILE A 7 22.94 7.31 -24.73
C ILE A 7 22.97 6.87 -23.27
N ILE A 8 22.21 7.54 -22.37
CA ILE A 8 22.13 7.18 -20.94
C ILE A 8 21.40 5.87 -20.72
N VAL A 9 20.30 5.62 -21.43
CA VAL A 9 19.56 4.35 -21.36
C VAL A 9 20.38 3.20 -21.97
N GLY A 10 21.13 3.45 -23.05
CA GLY A 10 22.02 2.46 -23.66
C GLY A 10 23.22 2.06 -22.78
N MET A 11 23.76 3.00 -21.98
CA MET A 11 24.87 2.69 -21.08
C MET A 11 24.43 1.92 -19.82
N LEU A 12 23.19 2.08 -19.36
CA LEU A 12 22.68 1.29 -18.22
C LEU A 12 22.39 -0.18 -18.57
N LEU A 13 22.07 -0.46 -19.84
CA LEU A 13 21.81 -1.83 -20.31
C LEU A 13 23.09 -2.60 -20.69
N LEU A 14 24.22 -1.92 -20.94
CA LEU A 14 25.51 -2.53 -21.28
C LEU A 14 26.41 -2.86 -20.10
N ALA A 15 26.11 -2.39 -18.90
CA ALA A 15 26.89 -2.63 -17.68
C ALA A 15 26.59 -3.98 -16.99
N ILE A 16 25.54 -4.69 -17.40
CA ILE A 16 25.10 -5.94 -16.74
C ILE A 16 25.90 -7.20 -17.13
N PRO A 17 26.55 -7.34 -18.29
CA PRO A 17 27.25 -8.57 -18.64
C PRO A 17 28.69 -8.73 -18.12
N LEU A 18 29.30 -7.69 -17.53
CA LEU A 18 30.76 -7.72 -17.23
C LEU A 18 31.14 -8.22 -15.84
N CYS A 19 30.20 -8.58 -14.97
CA CYS A 19 30.49 -9.10 -13.62
C CYS A 19 30.26 -10.60 -13.44
N MET A 20 30.09 -11.39 -14.51
CA MET A 20 29.76 -12.82 -14.40
C MET A 20 30.91 -13.78 -14.63
N ASN A 21 32.18 -13.40 -14.59
CA ASN A 21 33.31 -14.33 -14.77
C ASN A 21 34.40 -14.13 -13.72
N ALA A 22 34.15 -14.60 -12.50
CA ALA A 22 35.19 -15.03 -11.56
C ALA A 22 34.66 -16.09 -10.61
N GLN A 23 34.49 -17.31 -11.05
CA GLN A 23 34.21 -18.45 -10.17
C GLN A 23 35.50 -19.20 -9.86
N VAL A 24 36.00 -19.04 -8.64
CA VAL A 24 36.86 -20.04 -7.99
C VAL A 24 35.90 -21.07 -7.36
N ARG A 25 35.99 -22.34 -7.78
CA ARG A 25 35.17 -23.42 -7.23
C ARG A 25 35.71 -23.84 -5.85
N PRO A 26 34.95 -23.71 -4.75
CA PRO A 26 35.30 -24.32 -3.47
C PRO A 26 34.98 -25.83 -3.46
N SER A 27 35.69 -26.58 -2.61
CA SER A 27 35.52 -28.02 -2.48
C SER A 27 34.16 -28.43 -1.94
N LYS A 28 33.66 -29.64 -2.27
CA LYS A 28 32.31 -30.10 -1.93
C LYS A 28 31.94 -30.06 -0.44
N SER A 29 32.92 -30.22 0.47
CA SER A 29 32.67 -30.22 1.93
C SER A 29 32.35 -28.85 2.51
N ASN A 30 32.78 -27.74 1.88
CA ASN A 30 32.48 -26.40 2.33
C ASN A 30 31.12 -25.89 1.81
N GLN A 31 30.63 -26.46 0.71
CA GLN A 31 29.34 -26.05 0.13
C GLN A 31 28.12 -26.46 0.98
N GLU A 32 28.17 -27.64 1.62
CA GLU A 32 27.07 -28.11 2.47
C GLU A 32 26.99 -27.33 3.80
N SER A 33 28.16 -27.00 4.39
CA SER A 33 28.17 -26.21 5.63
C SER A 33 27.79 -24.74 5.42
N GLU A 34 28.14 -24.15 4.29
CA GLU A 34 27.70 -22.79 3.91
C GLU A 34 26.24 -22.74 3.49
N LYS A 35 25.74 -23.78 2.79
CA LYS A 35 24.32 -23.90 2.49
C LYS A 35 23.48 -24.02 3.75
N ALA A 36 23.86 -24.87 4.69
CA ALA A 36 23.16 -25.04 5.96
C ALA A 36 23.18 -23.75 6.81
N LYS A 37 24.30 -23.03 6.85
CA LYS A 37 24.39 -21.73 7.53
C LYS A 37 23.62 -20.63 6.80
N PHE A 38 23.56 -20.65 5.48
CA PHE A 38 22.80 -19.71 4.68
C PHE A 38 21.28 -19.97 4.80
N GLU A 39 20.86 -21.24 4.80
CA GLU A 39 19.47 -21.65 5.01
C GLU A 39 18.98 -21.34 6.43
N LEU A 40 19.81 -21.53 7.46
CA LEU A 40 19.51 -21.14 8.84
C LEU A 40 19.40 -19.62 9.00
N LYS A 41 20.19 -18.85 8.27
CA LYS A 41 20.15 -17.38 8.29
C LYS A 41 18.99 -16.80 7.49
N GLN A 42 18.60 -17.43 6.37
CA GLN A 42 17.38 -17.08 5.62
C GLN A 42 16.10 -17.43 6.39
N LYS A 43 16.14 -18.48 7.22
CA LYS A 43 15.03 -18.86 8.08
C LYS A 43 14.73 -17.81 9.16
N SER A 44 15.73 -17.02 9.57
CA SER A 44 15.57 -15.91 10.54
C SER A 44 15.15 -14.58 9.88
N GLU A 45 15.26 -14.44 8.55
CA GLU A 45 14.98 -13.18 7.84
C GLU A 45 13.66 -13.20 7.05
N GLN A 46 13.01 -14.36 6.88
CA GLN A 46 11.80 -14.53 6.06
C GLN A 46 10.51 -14.76 6.83
N GLU A 47 10.54 -14.74 8.15
CA GLU A 47 9.29 -14.75 8.89
C GLU A 47 8.60 -13.38 8.70
N PRO A 48 7.35 -13.34 8.23
CA PRO A 48 6.47 -12.26 8.64
C PRO A 48 6.54 -12.27 10.15
N VAL A 49 6.88 -11.15 10.79
CA VAL A 49 7.16 -11.03 12.22
C VAL A 49 6.14 -11.85 13.05
N GLN A 50 6.31 -13.14 13.10
CA GLN A 50 5.92 -14.00 14.18
C GLN A 50 7.22 -14.25 14.96
N GLU A 51 7.45 -13.34 15.89
CA GLU A 51 8.47 -13.42 16.89
C GLU A 51 8.49 -14.82 17.50
N LYS A 52 9.65 -15.47 17.51
CA LYS A 52 9.91 -16.54 18.46
C LYS A 52 9.63 -15.99 19.85
N VAL A 53 8.45 -16.26 20.37
CA VAL A 53 8.17 -16.11 21.79
C VAL A 53 9.03 -17.17 22.47
N GLU A 54 10.14 -16.76 23.08
CA GLU A 54 10.77 -17.54 24.13
C GLU A 54 9.68 -17.93 25.11
N LYS A 55 9.54 -19.24 25.34
CA LYS A 55 8.64 -19.78 26.34
C LYS A 55 9.11 -19.33 27.74
N THR A 56 8.74 -18.12 28.10
CA THR A 56 8.63 -17.76 29.52
C THR A 56 7.24 -18.20 29.91
N GLU A 57 7.15 -19.25 30.72
CA GLU A 57 5.91 -19.68 31.35
C GLU A 57 5.39 -18.54 32.21
N ALA A 58 4.47 -17.74 31.65
CA ALA A 58 3.84 -16.65 32.38
C ALA A 58 2.80 -17.23 33.34
N LYS A 59 3.10 -17.22 34.63
CA LYS A 59 2.09 -17.22 35.68
C LYS A 59 1.16 -16.02 35.38
N GLY A 60 -0.07 -16.28 34.95
CA GLY A 60 -1.26 -15.44 34.98
C GLY A 60 -1.17 -13.91 34.87
N GLY A 61 -0.19 -13.34 34.15
CA GLY A 61 -0.03 -11.89 33.98
C GLY A 61 -0.23 -11.47 32.52
N LEU A 62 -0.81 -10.30 32.32
CA LEU A 62 -0.86 -9.61 31.03
C LEU A 62 0.56 -9.48 30.48
N GLU A 63 0.78 -9.95 29.23
CA GLU A 63 2.04 -9.72 28.54
C GLU A 63 2.31 -8.21 28.40
N MET A 64 3.56 -7.80 28.60
CA MET A 64 3.94 -6.40 28.40
C MET A 64 3.66 -5.99 26.94
N PRO A 65 2.98 -4.86 26.72
CA PRO A 65 2.70 -4.39 25.36
C PRO A 65 4.00 -4.10 24.62
N LYS A 66 4.04 -4.48 23.34
CA LYS A 66 5.14 -4.14 22.43
C LYS A 66 4.95 -2.73 21.92
N ILE A 67 5.93 -1.88 22.13
CA ILE A 67 6.01 -0.54 21.55
C ILE A 67 6.89 -0.62 20.32
N SER A 68 6.40 -0.08 19.20
CA SER A 68 7.12 -0.02 17.93
C SER A 68 6.73 1.24 17.18
N GLY A 69 7.53 1.65 16.22
CA GLY A 69 7.20 2.83 15.46
C GLY A 69 8.13 3.08 14.29
N PHE A 70 7.85 4.15 13.57
CA PHE A 70 8.75 4.64 12.53
C PHE A 70 8.55 6.13 12.27
N VAL A 71 9.62 6.74 11.80
CA VAL A 71 9.67 8.15 11.41
C VAL A 71 10.11 8.23 9.95
N GLN A 72 9.48 9.09 9.15
CA GLN A 72 9.81 9.34 7.76
C GLN A 72 9.97 10.84 7.52
N GLY A 73 11.21 11.30 7.29
CA GLY A 73 11.53 12.63 6.78
C GLY A 73 11.64 12.58 5.26
N MET A 74 11.09 13.56 4.56
CA MET A 74 10.98 13.55 3.10
C MET A 74 11.22 14.96 2.53
N TYR A 75 12.04 15.03 1.48
CA TYR A 75 12.09 16.14 0.55
C TYR A 75 11.43 15.75 -0.75
N GLN A 76 10.61 16.63 -1.30
CA GLN A 76 9.95 16.44 -2.60
C GLN A 76 10.11 17.72 -3.42
N ALA A 77 10.42 17.58 -4.69
CA ALA A 77 10.41 18.66 -5.67
C ALA A 77 9.58 18.22 -6.89
N ASN A 78 8.72 19.10 -7.37
CA ASN A 78 7.98 18.95 -8.62
C ASN A 78 8.54 19.95 -9.63
N LEU A 79 8.77 19.48 -10.85
CA LEU A 79 9.37 20.25 -11.94
C LEU A 79 8.42 20.21 -13.15
N SER A 80 8.41 21.30 -13.92
CA SER A 80 7.70 21.36 -15.22
C SER A 80 8.37 20.44 -16.24
N ASP A 81 7.72 20.23 -17.39
CA ASP A 81 8.30 19.50 -18.53
C ASP A 81 9.62 20.12 -19.03
N LYS A 82 9.79 21.43 -18.85
CA LYS A 82 11.00 22.17 -19.19
C LYS A 82 12.10 22.07 -18.12
N GLY A 83 11.77 21.50 -16.95
CA GLY A 83 12.69 21.36 -15.80
C GLY A 83 12.67 22.52 -14.83
N ASP A 84 11.74 23.49 -14.99
CA ASP A 84 11.59 24.57 -14.03
C ASP A 84 10.97 24.04 -12.73
N LEU A 85 11.46 24.52 -11.59
CA LEU A 85 10.93 24.15 -10.29
C LEU A 85 9.53 24.77 -10.10
N LEU A 86 8.52 23.89 -9.99
CA LEU A 86 7.13 24.29 -9.72
C LEU A 86 6.89 24.49 -8.22
N ASP A 87 7.32 23.51 -7.44
CA ASP A 87 7.25 23.55 -5.99
C ASP A 87 8.28 22.61 -5.36
N ASN A 88 8.61 22.85 -4.10
CA ASN A 88 9.39 21.92 -3.28
C ASN A 88 8.96 21.99 -1.82
N THR A 89 9.18 20.90 -1.09
CA THR A 89 8.86 20.84 0.33
C THR A 89 9.75 19.86 1.08
N LEU A 90 10.18 20.26 2.28
CA LEU A 90 10.75 19.36 3.28
C LEU A 90 9.73 19.16 4.38
N ARG A 91 9.41 17.91 4.72
CA ARG A 91 8.40 17.61 5.73
C ARG A 91 8.63 16.29 6.44
N MET A 92 8.08 16.18 7.64
CA MET A 92 7.85 14.89 8.28
C MET A 92 6.64 14.24 7.61
N ARG A 93 6.89 13.19 6.84
CA ARG A 93 5.82 12.51 6.09
C ARG A 93 4.94 11.66 6.99
N ARG A 94 5.58 10.95 7.95
CA ARG A 94 4.90 10.14 8.98
C ARG A 94 5.75 10.06 10.23
N VAL A 95 5.10 10.14 11.38
CA VAL A 95 5.67 9.90 12.70
C VAL A 95 4.73 8.97 13.44
N ARG A 96 4.95 7.65 13.33
CA ARG A 96 4.03 6.64 13.86
C ARG A 96 4.56 5.94 15.08
N LEU A 97 3.69 5.79 16.06
CA LEU A 97 3.90 4.98 17.25
C LEU A 97 2.77 3.96 17.35
N SER A 98 3.11 2.71 17.62
CA SER A 98 2.18 1.60 17.81
C SER A 98 2.39 0.97 19.16
N VAL A 99 1.29 0.60 19.81
CA VAL A 99 1.23 -0.25 20.98
C VAL A 99 0.42 -1.48 20.61
N ASP A 100 1.05 -2.63 20.60
CA ASP A 100 0.46 -3.91 20.25
C ASP A 100 0.56 -4.85 21.45
N GLY A 101 -0.46 -5.68 21.70
CA GLY A 101 -0.41 -6.62 22.82
C GLY A 101 -1.44 -7.74 22.73
N ASN A 102 -1.22 -8.77 23.57
CA ASN A 102 -2.12 -9.88 23.73
C ASN A 102 -2.78 -9.80 25.11
N LEU A 103 -4.12 -9.82 25.13
CA LEU A 103 -4.91 -9.94 26.37
C LEU A 103 -5.05 -11.41 26.79
N SER A 104 -4.97 -12.32 25.81
CA SER A 104 -4.97 -13.76 25.98
C SER A 104 -4.33 -14.45 24.78
N LYS A 105 -4.26 -15.78 24.76
CA LYS A 105 -3.77 -16.57 23.61
C LYS A 105 -4.61 -16.34 22.33
N THR A 106 -5.84 -15.89 22.48
CA THR A 106 -6.79 -15.71 21.36
C THR A 106 -7.22 -14.25 21.14
N VAL A 107 -6.90 -13.35 22.07
CA VAL A 107 -7.33 -11.95 21.99
C VAL A 107 -6.12 -11.03 21.96
N SER A 108 -6.01 -10.22 20.91
CA SER A 108 -4.97 -9.22 20.73
C SER A 108 -5.58 -7.85 20.48
N TYR A 109 -4.80 -6.81 20.68
CA TYR A 109 -5.19 -5.43 20.39
C TYR A 109 -4.04 -4.66 19.74
N LYS A 110 -4.41 -3.58 19.07
CA LYS A 110 -3.47 -2.61 18.51
C LYS A 110 -4.01 -1.21 18.65
N ILE A 111 -3.14 -0.28 19.03
CA ILE A 111 -3.37 1.16 18.95
C ILE A 111 -2.19 1.77 18.21
N GLN A 112 -2.46 2.57 17.17
CA GLN A 112 -1.43 3.28 16.41
C GLN A 112 -1.81 4.72 16.18
N GLY A 113 -0.91 5.64 16.48
CA GLY A 113 -1.02 7.06 16.18
C GLY A 113 -0.02 7.52 15.13
N ASP A 114 -0.38 8.56 14.35
CA ASP A 114 0.50 9.29 13.41
C ASP A 114 0.56 10.76 13.81
N PHE A 115 1.64 11.16 14.47
CA PHE A 115 1.83 12.49 15.04
C PHE A 115 2.16 13.57 14.00
N SER A 116 2.30 13.20 12.74
CA SER A 116 2.47 14.15 11.61
C SER A 116 1.13 14.66 11.05
N ARG A 117 0.00 14.32 11.67
CA ARG A 117 -1.36 14.60 11.18
C ARG A 117 -2.24 15.21 12.26
N SER A 118 -3.23 16.02 11.83
CA SER A 118 -4.27 16.58 12.73
C SER A 118 -5.13 15.48 13.37
N HIS A 119 -5.57 14.49 12.59
CA HIS A 119 -6.26 13.30 13.08
C HIS A 119 -5.23 12.20 13.35
N MET A 120 -4.75 12.14 14.58
CA MET A 120 -3.61 11.28 14.96
C MET A 120 -3.95 9.79 14.99
N LEU A 121 -5.16 9.40 15.40
CA LEU A 121 -5.51 7.98 15.53
C LEU A 121 -5.57 7.31 14.15
N VAL A 122 -4.74 6.30 13.96
CA VAL A 122 -4.60 5.55 12.70
C VAL A 122 -5.28 4.20 12.81
N ASP A 123 -4.85 3.35 13.72
CA ASP A 123 -5.45 2.05 14.00
C ASP A 123 -5.82 1.97 15.48
N ALA A 124 -7.03 1.46 15.79
CA ALA A 124 -7.45 1.12 17.14
C ALA A 124 -8.43 -0.04 17.05
N PHE A 125 -8.01 -1.25 17.39
CA PHE A 125 -8.86 -2.43 17.28
C PHE A 125 -8.52 -3.51 18.30
N ILE A 126 -9.51 -4.37 18.54
CA ILE A 126 -9.37 -5.63 19.22
C ILE A 126 -9.65 -6.77 18.23
N LYS A 127 -8.90 -7.85 18.33
CA LYS A 127 -9.02 -9.02 17.46
C LYS A 127 -9.12 -10.29 18.29
N TYR A 128 -10.16 -11.08 18.06
CA TYR A 128 -10.34 -12.41 18.60
C TYR A 128 -10.04 -13.44 17.52
N LYS A 129 -9.06 -14.32 17.75
CA LYS A 129 -8.61 -15.36 16.84
C LYS A 129 -8.57 -16.71 17.57
N PRO A 130 -9.70 -17.46 17.63
CA PRO A 130 -9.76 -18.77 18.27
C PRO A 130 -9.01 -19.85 17.49
N CYS A 131 -8.98 -19.75 16.15
CA CYS A 131 -8.31 -20.72 15.28
C CYS A 131 -7.68 -20.02 14.06
N ARG A 132 -7.03 -20.78 13.19
CA ARG A 132 -6.41 -20.28 11.97
C ARG A 132 -7.46 -19.86 10.94
N GLU A 133 -8.51 -20.63 10.86
CA GLU A 133 -9.57 -20.51 9.86
C GLU A 133 -10.52 -19.34 10.12
N PHE A 134 -10.51 -18.79 11.35
CA PHE A 134 -11.42 -17.73 11.75
C PHE A 134 -10.80 -16.76 12.75
N ALA A 135 -10.95 -15.49 12.47
CA ALA A 135 -10.74 -14.40 13.42
C ALA A 135 -11.74 -13.28 13.15
N ILE A 136 -12.16 -12.59 14.21
CA ILE A 136 -13.01 -11.40 14.12
C ILE A 136 -12.25 -10.19 14.71
N GLN A 137 -12.33 -9.06 14.03
CA GLN A 137 -11.68 -7.80 14.42
C GLN A 137 -12.71 -6.69 14.45
N LEU A 138 -12.70 -5.91 15.53
CA LEU A 138 -13.59 -4.77 15.75
C LEU A 138 -12.77 -3.52 16.04
N GLY A 139 -13.07 -2.41 15.41
CA GLY A 139 -12.44 -1.11 15.63
C GLY A 139 -12.12 -0.38 14.33
N GLN A 140 -11.16 0.55 14.39
CA GLN A 140 -10.65 1.29 13.24
C GLN A 140 -9.38 0.65 12.70
N PHE A 141 -9.40 0.26 11.42
CA PHE A 141 -8.27 -0.36 10.74
C PHE A 141 -8.40 -0.24 9.22
N LYS A 142 -7.39 -0.69 8.47
CA LYS A 142 -7.42 -0.69 7.00
C LYS A 142 -8.51 -1.59 6.47
N THR A 143 -9.30 -1.09 5.53
CA THR A 143 -10.26 -1.90 4.77
C THR A 143 -9.50 -2.96 3.94
N PRO A 144 -10.02 -4.19 3.83
CA PRO A 144 -9.37 -5.26 3.10
C PRO A 144 -9.59 -5.10 1.59
N PHE A 145 -8.99 -4.07 1.01
CA PHE A 145 -9.11 -3.74 -0.41
C PHE A 145 -7.74 -3.44 -1.00
N THR A 146 -7.44 -3.96 -2.20
CA THR A 146 -6.16 -3.94 -2.92
C THR A 146 -5.02 -4.77 -2.30
N LEU A 147 -4.01 -5.09 -3.10
CA LEU A 147 -2.75 -5.72 -2.66
C LEU A 147 -1.81 -4.72 -1.97
N GLU A 148 -1.77 -3.48 -2.45
CA GLU A 148 -0.81 -2.49 -1.97
C GLU A 148 -1.25 -1.81 -0.68
N SER A 149 -2.54 -1.50 -0.50
CA SER A 149 -3.04 -0.78 0.67
C SER A 149 -2.67 -1.42 2.02
N PRO A 150 -2.73 -2.76 2.19
CA PRO A 150 -2.34 -3.40 3.45
C PRO A 150 -0.86 -3.22 3.81
N ILE A 151 0.02 -3.00 2.84
CA ILE A 151 1.46 -2.85 3.07
C ILE A 151 1.72 -1.67 4.01
N ASN A 152 2.61 -1.87 4.98
CA ASN A 152 3.03 -0.76 5.84
C ASN A 152 3.84 0.25 5.00
N PRO A 153 3.56 1.57 5.08
CA PRO A 153 4.25 2.59 4.29
C PRO A 153 5.78 2.56 4.35
N VAL A 154 6.35 2.14 5.47
CA VAL A 154 7.81 2.01 5.60
C VAL A 154 8.39 0.89 4.74
N ASN A 155 7.57 -0.09 4.35
CA ASN A 155 7.95 -1.26 3.57
C ASN A 155 7.58 -1.14 2.08
N LEU A 156 6.92 -0.05 1.66
CA LEU A 156 6.65 0.19 0.24
C LEU A 156 7.97 0.31 -0.53
N GLU A 157 7.99 -0.13 -1.76
CA GLU A 157 9.15 -0.10 -2.64
C GLU A 157 9.46 1.31 -3.14
N ILE A 158 8.44 2.19 -3.24
CA ILE A 158 8.54 3.62 -3.54
C ILE A 158 8.07 4.44 -2.34
N PHE A 159 8.18 5.76 -2.42
CA PHE A 159 7.93 6.66 -1.28
C PHE A 159 6.48 6.65 -0.75
N ASP A 160 5.48 6.31 -1.59
CA ASP A 160 4.06 6.27 -1.20
C ASP A 160 3.27 5.24 -2.01
N TYR A 161 2.00 5.05 -1.65
CA TYR A 161 1.05 4.25 -2.44
C TYR A 161 0.84 4.87 -3.82
N GLY A 162 0.54 4.02 -4.81
CA GLY A 162 0.19 4.47 -6.14
C GLY A 162 -1.07 5.35 -6.18
N GLU A 163 -1.19 6.15 -7.24
CA GLU A 163 -2.31 7.10 -7.37
C GLU A 163 -3.66 6.37 -7.46
N SER A 164 -3.75 5.28 -8.22
CA SER A 164 -4.97 4.44 -8.30
C SER A 164 -5.39 3.91 -6.92
N VAL A 165 -4.43 3.46 -6.11
CA VAL A 165 -4.68 3.02 -4.73
C VAL A 165 -5.10 4.21 -3.85
N GLN A 166 -4.44 5.37 -3.97
CA GLN A 166 -4.79 6.54 -3.19
C GLN A 166 -6.20 7.05 -3.49
N GLN A 167 -6.59 7.07 -4.77
CA GLN A 167 -7.87 7.61 -5.24
C GLN A 167 -9.05 6.66 -5.01
N LEU A 168 -8.83 5.35 -4.97
CA LEU A 168 -9.91 4.36 -4.89
C LEU A 168 -9.96 3.57 -3.58
N VAL A 169 -9.07 3.84 -2.62
CA VAL A 169 -9.05 3.15 -1.32
C VAL A 169 -9.34 4.09 -0.14
N GLY A 170 -9.58 5.38 -0.39
CA GLY A 170 -9.91 6.34 0.66
C GLY A 170 -8.70 7.08 1.26
N TYR A 171 -7.57 7.19 0.55
CA TYR A 171 -6.48 8.10 0.94
C TYR A 171 -6.70 9.53 0.42
N LYS A 172 -7.12 9.63 -0.84
CA LYS A 172 -7.55 10.84 -1.57
C LYS A 172 -8.74 10.45 -2.43
N ASP A 173 -9.76 9.89 -1.81
CA ASP A 173 -10.87 9.25 -2.52
C ASP A 173 -11.54 10.19 -3.52
N VAL A 174 -11.86 9.67 -4.70
CA VAL A 174 -12.56 10.43 -5.76
C VAL A 174 -13.93 10.98 -5.32
N CYS A 175 -14.53 10.37 -4.29
CA CYS A 175 -15.76 10.85 -3.65
C CYS A 175 -15.52 11.85 -2.51
N GLY A 176 -14.28 12.18 -2.19
CA GLY A 176 -13.93 13.01 -1.04
C GLY A 176 -14.10 12.33 0.33
N VAL A 177 -14.40 11.03 0.35
CA VAL A 177 -14.70 10.27 1.57
C VAL A 177 -13.43 9.60 2.11
N GLY A 178 -13.31 9.67 3.43
CA GLY A 178 -12.33 8.89 4.18
C GLY A 178 -10.92 9.41 4.09
N ALA A 179 -10.08 8.88 4.95
CA ALA A 179 -8.66 9.16 4.99
C ALA A 179 -7.87 7.92 5.37
N LEU A 180 -6.67 7.80 4.84
CA LEU A 180 -5.70 6.77 5.21
C LEU A 180 -6.07 5.32 4.79
N GLY A 181 -7.10 5.12 3.96
CA GLY A 181 -7.58 3.78 3.57
C GLY A 181 -8.10 2.97 4.76
N ARG A 182 -8.64 3.65 5.78
CA ARG A 182 -9.15 3.06 7.03
C ARG A 182 -10.58 3.45 7.29
N ASP A 183 -11.24 2.61 8.06
CA ASP A 183 -12.59 2.89 8.52
C ASP A 183 -12.87 2.16 9.83
N LEU A 184 -13.91 2.58 10.54
CA LEU A 184 -14.44 1.89 11.70
C LEU A 184 -15.37 0.77 11.25
N GLY A 185 -15.14 -0.46 11.71
CA GLY A 185 -15.95 -1.60 11.30
C GLY A 185 -15.66 -2.89 12.04
N ILE A 186 -16.30 -3.95 11.53
CA ILE A 186 -16.13 -5.34 11.97
C ILE A 186 -15.67 -6.15 10.75
N MET A 187 -14.66 -6.98 10.92
CA MET A 187 -14.09 -7.80 9.85
C MET A 187 -13.83 -9.22 10.33
N ALA A 188 -14.29 -10.20 9.57
CA ALA A 188 -13.90 -11.60 9.69
C ALA A 188 -12.74 -11.90 8.74
N THR A 189 -11.77 -12.67 9.20
CA THR A 189 -10.61 -13.11 8.40
C THR A 189 -10.31 -14.57 8.71
N GLY A 190 -9.69 -15.28 7.78
CA GLY A 190 -9.23 -16.63 8.02
C GLY A 190 -8.33 -17.15 6.91
N SER A 191 -7.65 -18.25 7.22
CA SER A 191 -6.68 -18.92 6.36
C SER A 191 -7.09 -20.39 6.23
N LEU A 192 -7.44 -20.81 5.02
CA LEU A 192 -8.04 -22.11 4.71
C LEU A 192 -7.05 -23.01 3.96
N PHE A 193 -7.25 -24.32 4.07
CA PHE A 193 -6.49 -25.35 3.37
C PHE A 193 -4.98 -25.23 3.61
N PRO A 194 -4.54 -25.50 4.87
CA PRO A 194 -3.12 -25.46 5.20
C PRO A 194 -2.35 -26.53 4.41
N ILE A 195 -1.25 -26.12 3.82
CA ILE A 195 -0.30 -27.01 3.13
C ILE A 195 1.07 -26.84 3.79
N GLU A 196 1.78 -27.94 3.86
CA GLU A 196 3.19 -27.97 4.20
C GLU A 196 3.98 -28.28 2.93
N ASN A 197 4.92 -27.39 2.56
CA ASN A 197 5.80 -27.65 1.43
C ASN A 197 6.91 -28.63 1.81
N ALA A 198 7.64 -29.13 0.79
CA ALA A 198 8.74 -30.07 0.98
C ALA A 198 9.87 -29.60 1.91
N LYS A 199 9.91 -28.31 2.28
CA LYS A 199 10.86 -27.70 3.22
C LYS A 199 10.29 -27.50 4.62
N GLY A 200 9.11 -28.02 4.92
CA GLY A 200 8.44 -27.88 6.22
C GLY A 200 7.79 -26.51 6.49
N TYR A 201 7.64 -25.64 5.48
CA TYR A 201 6.91 -24.39 5.64
C TYR A 201 5.41 -24.62 5.48
N GLN A 202 4.66 -24.18 6.47
CA GLN A 202 3.20 -24.19 6.42
C GLN A 202 2.69 -22.87 5.86
N TYR A 203 1.82 -22.94 4.85
CA TYR A 203 1.08 -21.80 4.32
C TYR A 203 -0.36 -22.24 4.00
N SER A 204 -1.26 -21.27 3.80
CA SER A 204 -2.64 -21.56 3.39
C SER A 204 -2.77 -21.38 1.88
N ILE A 205 -3.62 -22.18 1.24
CA ILE A 205 -3.97 -21.98 -0.16
C ILE A 205 -4.83 -20.74 -0.33
N VAL A 206 -5.74 -20.50 0.62
CA VAL A 206 -6.73 -19.43 0.53
C VAL A 206 -6.71 -18.61 1.83
N ASP A 207 -6.57 -17.30 1.69
CA ASP A 207 -6.81 -16.33 2.74
C ASP A 207 -8.00 -15.45 2.37
N TYR A 208 -8.90 -15.21 3.33
CA TYR A 208 -10.08 -14.38 3.11
C TYR A 208 -10.21 -13.28 4.15
N ALA A 209 -10.80 -12.17 3.73
CA ALA A 209 -11.24 -11.10 4.61
C ALA A 209 -12.59 -10.58 4.10
N ILE A 210 -13.56 -10.44 5.00
CA ILE A 210 -14.84 -9.80 4.72
C ILE A 210 -15.21 -8.89 5.88
N GLY A 211 -15.60 -7.66 5.60
CA GLY A 211 -15.91 -6.69 6.64
C GLY A 211 -17.07 -5.78 6.28
N VAL A 212 -17.66 -5.22 7.35
CA VAL A 212 -18.71 -4.21 7.31
C VAL A 212 -18.18 -2.97 8.02
N PHE A 213 -18.28 -1.81 7.35
CA PHE A 213 -17.66 -0.57 7.77
C PHE A 213 -18.68 0.58 7.75
N ASN A 214 -18.37 1.67 8.47
CA ASN A 214 -19.21 2.87 8.44
C ASN A 214 -19.27 3.57 7.08
N GLY A 215 -18.20 3.46 6.27
CA GLY A 215 -18.16 4.05 4.93
C GLY A 215 -17.74 5.52 4.89
N ASN A 216 -17.47 6.15 6.03
CA ASN A 216 -17.09 7.56 6.12
C ASN A 216 -15.61 7.80 6.43
N GLY A 217 -14.85 6.71 6.55
CA GLY A 217 -13.40 6.72 6.74
C GLY A 217 -12.94 6.90 8.19
N ALA A 218 -11.64 7.03 8.35
CA ALA A 218 -10.99 7.08 9.65
C ALA A 218 -11.42 8.33 10.46
N ASN A 219 -11.66 8.13 11.76
CA ASN A 219 -11.99 9.18 12.72
C ASN A 219 -13.27 9.96 12.39
N GLN A 220 -14.17 9.37 11.60
CA GLN A 220 -15.44 9.95 11.22
C GLN A 220 -16.61 9.10 11.74
N LEU A 221 -17.68 9.79 12.17
CA LEU A 221 -18.94 9.14 12.47
C LEU A 221 -19.66 8.75 11.18
N ASP A 222 -20.52 7.75 11.27
CA ASP A 222 -21.44 7.43 10.17
C ASP A 222 -22.37 8.63 9.89
N ASN A 223 -22.44 9.04 8.64
CA ASN A 223 -23.20 10.22 8.21
C ASN A 223 -24.44 9.88 7.36
N ASN A 224 -24.69 8.59 7.08
CA ASN A 224 -25.75 8.18 6.15
C ASN A 224 -26.59 6.97 6.62
N ASN A 225 -26.31 6.43 7.81
CA ASN A 225 -26.94 5.23 8.38
C ASN A 225 -26.84 3.97 7.47
N ARG A 226 -25.89 3.95 6.56
CA ARG A 226 -25.60 2.83 5.65
C ARG A 226 -24.23 2.26 5.97
N LYS A 227 -24.00 1.02 5.59
CA LYS A 227 -22.73 0.35 5.82
C LYS A 227 -22.11 -0.07 4.50
N ASP A 228 -20.80 0.07 4.43
CA ASP A 228 -20.00 -0.43 3.34
C ASP A 228 -19.61 -1.89 3.59
N ILE A 229 -19.59 -2.69 2.54
CA ILE A 229 -19.18 -4.09 2.57
C ILE A 229 -17.93 -4.24 1.71
N VAL A 230 -16.90 -4.84 2.30
CA VAL A 230 -15.62 -5.06 1.60
C VAL A 230 -15.22 -6.52 1.77
N GLY A 231 -14.88 -7.17 0.67
CA GLY A 231 -14.38 -8.54 0.64
C GLY A 231 -13.08 -8.66 -0.14
N ARG A 232 -12.14 -9.47 0.37
CA ARG A 232 -10.90 -9.84 -0.31
C ARG A 232 -10.67 -11.34 -0.22
N LEU A 233 -10.23 -11.93 -1.32
CA LEU A 233 -9.79 -13.30 -1.42
C LEU A 233 -8.36 -13.30 -1.96
N GLU A 234 -7.47 -14.05 -1.31
CA GLU A 234 -6.11 -14.30 -1.75
C GLU A 234 -5.90 -15.79 -1.95
N VAL A 235 -5.26 -16.17 -3.05
CA VAL A 235 -4.96 -17.55 -3.39
C VAL A 235 -3.46 -17.72 -3.59
N HIS A 236 -2.88 -18.74 -2.96
CA HIS A 236 -1.46 -19.09 -3.05
C HIS A 236 -1.31 -20.42 -3.78
N PRO A 237 -1.20 -20.43 -5.13
CA PRO A 237 -1.33 -21.62 -5.95
C PRO A 237 -0.06 -22.50 -5.95
N GLY A 238 0.28 -23.11 -4.81
CA GLY A 238 1.42 -24.03 -4.68
C GLY A 238 2.79 -23.39 -4.59
N LEU A 239 2.92 -22.10 -4.88
CA LEU A 239 4.12 -21.29 -4.70
C LEU A 239 3.90 -20.34 -3.52
N LYS A 240 4.60 -20.56 -2.41
CA LYS A 240 4.41 -19.80 -1.16
C LYS A 240 4.60 -18.29 -1.33
N ASP A 241 5.42 -17.90 -2.31
CA ASP A 241 5.81 -16.51 -2.57
C ASP A 241 4.93 -15.83 -3.64
N LEU A 242 4.00 -16.60 -4.25
CA LEU A 242 3.02 -16.10 -5.21
C LEU A 242 1.65 -15.94 -4.54
N THR A 243 1.07 -14.77 -4.69
CA THR A 243 -0.29 -14.44 -4.25
C THR A 243 -1.08 -13.92 -5.44
N LEU A 244 -2.25 -14.51 -5.68
CA LEU A 244 -3.29 -13.95 -6.55
C LEU A 244 -4.36 -13.36 -5.65
N SER A 245 -4.84 -12.15 -5.94
CA SER A 245 -5.81 -11.45 -5.10
C SER A 245 -6.93 -10.85 -5.91
N GLY A 246 -8.15 -10.96 -5.39
CA GLY A 246 -9.32 -10.25 -5.87
C GLY A 246 -10.05 -9.60 -4.71
N SER A 247 -10.55 -8.38 -4.89
CA SER A 247 -11.31 -7.67 -3.87
C SER A 247 -12.51 -6.98 -4.47
N TYR A 248 -13.56 -6.86 -3.68
CA TYR A 248 -14.77 -6.12 -4.03
C TYR A 248 -15.16 -5.20 -2.89
N TYR A 249 -15.56 -3.98 -3.23
CA TYR A 249 -15.99 -2.93 -2.33
C TYR A 249 -17.35 -2.40 -2.80
N TYR A 250 -18.38 -2.54 -1.98
CA TYR A 250 -19.66 -1.89 -2.15
C TYR A 250 -19.91 -0.91 -1.01
N GLY A 251 -20.15 0.34 -1.33
CA GLY A 251 -20.39 1.37 -0.33
C GLY A 251 -21.40 2.42 -0.79
N LEU A 252 -21.96 3.10 0.19
CA LEU A 252 -22.85 4.22 0.02
C LEU A 252 -22.26 5.43 0.74
N TYR A 253 -22.07 6.54 0.05
CA TYR A 253 -21.56 7.74 0.66
C TYR A 253 -22.59 8.88 0.62
N LYS A 254 -22.42 9.84 1.52
CA LYS A 254 -23.17 11.08 1.54
C LYS A 254 -22.22 12.22 1.18
N GLY A 255 -22.52 12.92 0.10
CA GLY A 255 -21.85 14.15 -0.30
C GLY A 255 -22.25 15.33 0.56
N SER A 256 -21.78 16.52 0.20
CA SER A 256 -22.19 17.78 0.85
C SER A 256 -23.69 18.02 0.65
N SER A 257 -24.35 18.53 1.67
CA SER A 257 -25.71 19.06 1.59
C SER A 257 -25.75 20.60 1.68
N ASP A 258 -24.56 21.23 1.64
CA ASP A 258 -24.44 22.69 1.76
C ASP A 258 -24.59 23.31 0.36
N PRO A 259 -25.68 24.10 0.11
CA PRO A 259 -25.90 24.78 -1.15
C PRO A 259 -24.78 25.77 -1.52
N THR A 260 -24.11 26.38 -0.53
CA THR A 260 -23.01 27.32 -0.80
C THR A 260 -21.76 26.65 -1.38
N ALA A 261 -21.57 25.36 -1.14
CA ALA A 261 -20.53 24.59 -1.77
C ALA A 261 -20.76 24.37 -3.27
N LEU A 262 -21.99 24.60 -3.79
CA LEU A 262 -22.34 24.52 -5.20
C LEU A 262 -21.80 25.72 -6.01
N GLU A 263 -21.80 26.91 -5.39
CA GLU A 263 -21.30 28.14 -6.03
C GLU A 263 -19.80 28.05 -6.36
N GLU A 264 -19.05 27.20 -5.64
CA GLU A 264 -17.62 26.98 -5.86
C GLU A 264 -17.30 25.83 -6.84
N GLY A 265 -18.28 25.16 -7.44
CA GLY A 265 -18.09 24.06 -8.37
C GLY A 265 -17.48 22.79 -7.76
N LYS A 266 -17.56 22.61 -6.42
CA LYS A 266 -16.81 21.59 -5.66
C LYS A 266 -17.63 20.39 -5.20
N THR A 267 -18.88 20.15 -5.65
CA THR A 267 -19.74 19.29 -4.87
C THR A 267 -20.17 17.98 -5.51
N ASN A 268 -19.88 16.89 -4.79
CA ASN A 268 -20.72 15.72 -4.75
C ASN A 268 -21.91 16.05 -3.80
N PHE A 269 -23.08 16.30 -4.34
CA PHE A 269 -24.28 16.59 -3.58
C PHE A 269 -25.10 15.31 -3.37
N GLY A 270 -25.78 15.18 -2.24
CA GLY A 270 -26.68 14.06 -1.98
C GLY A 270 -26.00 12.73 -1.62
N HIS A 271 -26.49 11.63 -2.15
CA HIS A 271 -26.05 10.28 -1.85
C HIS A 271 -25.57 9.59 -3.12
N GLY A 272 -24.48 8.85 -3.01
CA GLY A 272 -23.92 8.11 -4.13
C GLY A 272 -23.55 6.67 -3.77
N VAL A 273 -23.38 5.84 -4.79
CA VAL A 273 -22.92 4.45 -4.68
C VAL A 273 -21.47 4.38 -5.09
N ARG A 274 -20.68 3.63 -4.32
CA ARG A 274 -19.29 3.27 -4.62
C ARG A 274 -19.21 1.78 -4.89
N ASN A 275 -19.04 1.41 -6.15
CA ASN A 275 -18.74 0.03 -6.53
C ASN A 275 -17.30 -0.04 -7.02
N ARG A 276 -16.46 -0.85 -6.39
CA ARG A 276 -15.05 -0.98 -6.74
C ARG A 276 -14.62 -2.44 -6.71
N TRP A 277 -13.74 -2.79 -7.59
CA TRP A 277 -13.15 -4.12 -7.60
C TRP A 277 -11.69 -4.06 -8.01
N THR A 278 -10.94 -5.07 -7.64
CA THR A 278 -9.53 -5.19 -7.97
C THR A 278 -9.19 -6.64 -8.24
N ALA A 279 -8.25 -6.83 -9.14
CA ALA A 279 -7.61 -8.11 -9.40
C ALA A 279 -6.11 -7.89 -9.57
N GLY A 280 -5.30 -8.72 -8.93
CA GLY A 280 -3.85 -8.55 -8.97
C GLY A 280 -3.09 -9.79 -8.57
N ALA A 281 -1.77 -9.71 -8.78
CA ALA A 281 -0.83 -10.76 -8.42
C ALA A 281 0.43 -10.13 -7.81
N GLN A 282 1.01 -10.86 -6.87
CA GLN A 282 2.29 -10.51 -6.26
C GLN A 282 3.17 -11.74 -6.15
N TYR A 283 4.43 -11.60 -6.52
CA TYR A 283 5.49 -12.54 -6.19
C TYR A 283 6.55 -11.83 -5.33
N ASN A 284 6.88 -12.41 -4.20
CA ASN A 284 7.89 -11.85 -3.29
C ASN A 284 8.61 -12.96 -2.53
N ASP A 285 9.80 -13.32 -3.00
CA ASP A 285 10.69 -14.31 -2.36
C ASP A 285 11.73 -13.68 -1.42
N GLY A 286 11.58 -12.39 -1.13
CA GLY A 286 12.52 -11.58 -0.35
C GLY A 286 13.68 -10.99 -1.16
N LYS A 287 13.96 -11.51 -2.36
CA LYS A 287 14.94 -10.96 -3.32
C LYS A 287 14.24 -10.21 -4.44
N LEU A 288 13.38 -10.92 -5.16
CA LEU A 288 12.59 -10.35 -6.24
C LEU A 288 11.20 -9.98 -5.72
N VAL A 289 10.79 -8.76 -5.99
CA VAL A 289 9.43 -8.27 -5.77
C VAL A 289 8.82 -7.95 -7.12
N LEU A 290 7.75 -8.66 -7.45
CA LEU A 290 6.89 -8.36 -8.59
C LEU A 290 5.49 -8.16 -8.03
N ARG A 291 4.83 -7.08 -8.37
CA ARG A 291 3.43 -6.84 -8.02
C ARG A 291 2.76 -6.08 -9.14
N GLY A 292 1.56 -6.52 -9.51
CA GLY A 292 0.70 -5.83 -10.44
C GLY A 292 -0.74 -5.96 -10.01
N GLU A 293 -1.52 -4.91 -10.20
CA GLU A 293 -2.92 -4.86 -9.83
C GLU A 293 -3.69 -3.94 -10.77
N TYR A 294 -4.88 -4.34 -11.14
CA TYR A 294 -5.89 -3.54 -11.82
C TYR A 294 -6.98 -3.18 -10.81
N ILE A 295 -7.39 -1.92 -10.77
CA ILE A 295 -8.40 -1.40 -9.87
C ILE A 295 -9.41 -0.63 -10.73
N ALA A 296 -10.70 -0.93 -10.58
CA ALA A 296 -11.77 -0.19 -11.23
C ALA A 296 -12.85 0.19 -10.23
N GLY A 297 -13.53 1.29 -10.51
CA GLY A 297 -14.60 1.76 -9.68
C GLY A 297 -15.63 2.56 -10.44
N LYS A 298 -16.91 2.30 -10.15
CA LYS A 298 -18.02 3.16 -10.51
C LYS A 298 -18.48 3.92 -9.28
N THR A 299 -18.53 5.23 -9.39
CA THR A 299 -19.01 6.12 -8.34
C THR A 299 -20.17 6.95 -8.91
N ASP A 300 -21.39 6.67 -8.42
CA ASP A 300 -22.53 7.49 -8.76
C ASP A 300 -22.59 8.67 -7.76
N TYR A 301 -22.86 9.86 -8.25
CA TYR A 301 -22.97 11.07 -7.41
C TYR A 301 -23.98 12.03 -8.02
N GLN A 302 -24.44 12.99 -7.19
CA GLN A 302 -25.36 14.03 -7.63
C GLN A 302 -24.63 15.38 -7.64
N LEU A 303 -24.77 16.11 -8.73
CA LEU A 303 -24.37 17.50 -8.82
C LEU A 303 -25.60 18.37 -8.62
N GLY A 304 -25.53 19.25 -7.63
CA GLY A 304 -26.48 20.34 -7.56
C GLY A 304 -25.94 21.54 -8.32
N TYR A 305 -26.74 22.19 -9.09
CA TYR A 305 -26.43 23.45 -9.73
C TYR A 305 -27.63 24.39 -9.60
N PHE A 306 -27.37 25.70 -9.54
CA PHE A 306 -28.43 26.70 -9.52
C PHE A 306 -28.85 26.97 -10.96
N ASP A 307 -30.09 26.63 -11.29
CA ASP A 307 -30.66 26.93 -12.58
C ASP A 307 -31.13 28.39 -12.59
N GLY A 308 -30.39 29.24 -13.30
CA GLY A 308 -30.68 30.68 -13.36
C GLY A 308 -31.99 31.04 -14.09
N GLU A 309 -32.55 30.13 -14.90
CA GLU A 309 -33.83 30.37 -15.60
C GLU A 309 -35.03 30.10 -14.68
N ILE A 310 -34.96 29.06 -13.85
CA ILE A 310 -36.05 28.71 -12.93
C ILE A 310 -35.85 29.22 -11.51
N GLY A 311 -34.66 29.71 -11.16
CA GLY A 311 -34.34 30.23 -9.83
C GLY A 311 -34.30 29.14 -8.73
N GLU A 312 -34.22 27.89 -9.10
CA GLU A 312 -34.26 26.74 -8.20
C GLU A 312 -32.98 25.93 -8.28
N LEU A 313 -32.72 25.14 -7.22
CA LEU A 313 -31.64 24.18 -7.17
C LEU A 313 -32.01 22.95 -8.02
N ALA A 314 -31.36 22.78 -9.16
CA ALA A 314 -31.48 21.59 -9.98
C ALA A 314 -30.45 20.53 -9.54
N ILE A 315 -30.82 19.25 -9.59
CA ILE A 315 -29.97 18.12 -9.23
C ILE A 315 -29.80 17.25 -10.46
N GLN A 316 -28.55 16.98 -10.83
CA GLN A 316 -28.20 16.10 -11.92
C GLN A 316 -27.48 14.86 -11.40
N ASP A 317 -27.98 13.68 -11.76
CA ASP A 317 -27.27 12.43 -11.51
C ASP A 317 -26.08 12.30 -12.45
N CYS A 318 -24.92 12.03 -11.87
CA CYS A 318 -23.66 11.86 -12.57
C CYS A 318 -22.97 10.58 -12.11
N PHE A 319 -22.00 10.11 -12.85
CA PHE A 319 -21.16 8.99 -12.45
C PHE A 319 -19.73 9.13 -12.96
N LEU A 320 -18.80 8.60 -12.19
CA LEU A 320 -17.39 8.44 -12.57
C LEU A 320 -17.10 6.96 -12.77
N ASN A 321 -16.55 6.62 -13.93
CA ASN A 321 -15.96 5.31 -14.18
C ASN A 321 -14.44 5.43 -14.02
N SER A 322 -13.94 5.21 -12.82
CA SER A 322 -12.50 5.29 -12.55
C SER A 322 -11.83 3.96 -12.82
N ASN A 323 -10.64 3.99 -13.40
CA ASN A 323 -9.79 2.82 -13.49
C ASN A 323 -8.32 3.19 -13.32
N GLY A 324 -7.55 2.21 -12.91
CA GLY A 324 -6.11 2.33 -12.82
C GLY A 324 -5.45 0.96 -12.73
N TYR A 325 -4.19 0.91 -13.10
CA TYR A 325 -3.38 -0.29 -12.98
C TYR A 325 -1.94 0.09 -12.76
N TYR A 326 -1.21 -0.79 -12.10
CA TYR A 326 0.21 -0.59 -11.86
C TYR A 326 0.99 -1.91 -11.94
N GLY A 327 2.27 -1.77 -12.23
CA GLY A 327 3.26 -2.82 -12.12
C GLY A 327 4.48 -2.32 -11.38
N VAL A 328 4.98 -3.12 -10.44
CA VAL A 328 6.20 -2.85 -9.67
C VAL A 328 7.15 -4.02 -9.84
N VAL A 329 8.42 -3.73 -10.10
CA VAL A 329 9.52 -4.68 -10.04
C VAL A 329 10.64 -4.10 -9.21
N GLY A 330 11.15 -4.90 -8.27
CA GLY A 330 12.28 -4.54 -7.43
C GLY A 330 13.16 -5.74 -7.13
N TYR A 331 14.45 -5.55 -7.01
CA TYR A 331 15.38 -6.62 -6.68
C TYR A 331 16.32 -6.23 -5.54
N ASN A 332 16.37 -7.06 -4.51
CA ASN A 332 17.18 -6.86 -3.32
C ASN A 332 18.57 -7.42 -3.47
N PHE A 333 19.58 -6.56 -3.56
CA PHE A 333 20.98 -6.91 -3.51
C PHE A 333 21.49 -6.80 -2.07
N ALA A 334 22.02 -7.89 -1.55
CA ALA A 334 22.72 -7.85 -0.26
C ALA A 334 24.13 -7.26 -0.48
N LEU A 335 24.51 -6.27 0.30
CA LEU A 335 25.77 -5.56 0.22
C LEU A 335 26.60 -5.75 1.50
N GLY A 336 27.92 -5.50 1.37
CA GLY A 336 28.88 -5.70 2.46
C GLY A 336 29.36 -7.15 2.58
N LYS A 337 30.47 -7.36 3.26
CA LYS A 337 31.04 -8.71 3.49
C LYS A 337 30.14 -9.59 4.36
N ASP A 338 29.46 -8.98 5.31
CA ASP A 338 28.50 -9.58 6.25
C ASP A 338 27.05 -9.59 5.72
N LYS A 339 26.81 -9.04 4.50
CA LYS A 339 25.48 -8.90 3.90
C LYS A 339 24.47 -8.15 4.79
N SER A 340 24.97 -7.27 5.65
CA SER A 340 24.14 -6.50 6.60
C SER A 340 23.39 -5.35 5.93
N GLN A 341 23.90 -4.87 4.80
CA GLN A 341 23.32 -3.77 4.03
C GLN A 341 22.52 -4.32 2.85
N LYS A 342 21.57 -3.55 2.37
CA LYS A 342 20.72 -3.93 1.24
C LYS A 342 20.51 -2.74 0.30
N LEU A 343 20.54 -3.02 -1.00
CA LEU A 343 20.20 -2.07 -2.06
C LEU A 343 19.08 -2.67 -2.91
N MET A 344 18.07 -1.88 -3.23
CA MET A 344 16.94 -2.32 -4.04
C MET A 344 16.63 -1.25 -5.10
N PRO A 345 17.09 -1.40 -6.34
CA PRO A 345 16.52 -0.68 -7.46
C PRO A 345 15.08 -1.13 -7.70
N VAL A 346 14.22 -0.17 -8.08
CA VAL A 346 12.79 -0.36 -8.29
C VAL A 346 12.38 0.33 -9.56
N LEU A 347 11.52 -0.31 -10.34
CA LEU A 347 10.78 0.31 -11.43
C LEU A 347 9.29 0.18 -11.14
N ARG A 348 8.53 1.24 -11.36
CA ARG A 348 7.07 1.23 -11.31
C ARG A 348 6.50 1.95 -12.51
N TYR A 349 5.55 1.32 -13.15
CA TYR A 349 4.63 1.96 -14.07
C TYR A 349 3.24 1.98 -13.46
N GLU A 350 2.52 3.08 -13.63
CA GLU A 350 1.16 3.23 -13.19
C GLU A 350 0.36 4.08 -14.16
N HIS A 351 -0.88 3.69 -14.38
CA HIS A 351 -1.89 4.46 -15.08
C HIS A 351 -3.09 4.69 -14.16
N PHE A 352 -3.68 5.87 -14.22
CA PHE A 352 -4.95 6.16 -13.54
C PHE A 352 -5.77 7.15 -14.36
N ALA A 353 -7.03 6.81 -14.60
CA ALA A 353 -8.06 7.69 -15.13
C ALA A 353 -9.14 7.88 -14.05
N LYS A 354 -9.35 9.12 -13.63
CA LYS A 354 -10.40 9.47 -12.66
C LYS A 354 -11.78 9.22 -13.26
N ASP A 355 -11.94 9.56 -14.53
CA ASP A 355 -13.10 9.20 -15.34
C ASP A 355 -12.63 8.67 -16.68
N ALA A 356 -12.78 7.37 -16.89
CA ALA A 356 -12.39 6.69 -18.12
C ALA A 356 -13.32 6.98 -19.32
N ASN A 357 -14.44 7.67 -19.10
CA ASN A 357 -15.31 8.14 -20.19
C ASN A 357 -14.75 9.42 -20.83
N ILE A 358 -13.85 10.12 -20.17
CA ILE A 358 -13.21 11.32 -20.71
C ILE A 358 -12.03 10.88 -21.60
N GLU A 359 -12.13 11.21 -22.90
CA GLU A 359 -11.03 10.97 -23.82
C GLU A 359 -9.78 11.73 -23.36
N LYS A 360 -8.66 11.02 -23.29
CA LYS A 360 -7.38 11.55 -22.78
C LYS A 360 -7.43 12.09 -21.34
N GLY A 361 -8.32 11.52 -20.50
CA GLY A 361 -8.43 11.86 -19.10
C GLY A 361 -7.43 11.14 -18.17
N GLY A 362 -6.60 10.26 -18.71
CA GLY A 362 -5.65 9.46 -17.97
C GLY A 362 -4.34 10.18 -17.68
N THR A 363 -3.64 9.65 -16.65
CA THR A 363 -2.28 10.06 -16.29
C THR A 363 -1.42 8.82 -16.11
N ASN A 364 -0.20 8.88 -16.63
CA ASN A 364 0.79 7.81 -16.54
C ASN A 364 1.94 8.26 -15.65
N TRP A 365 2.39 7.39 -14.74
CA TRP A 365 3.57 7.60 -13.91
C TRP A 365 4.63 6.55 -14.23
N TYR A 366 5.80 6.99 -14.62
CA TYR A 366 6.97 6.16 -14.83
C TYR A 366 7.96 6.48 -13.71
N THR A 367 8.09 5.59 -12.76
CA THR A 367 8.94 5.83 -11.58
C THR A 367 10.14 4.88 -11.58
N ILE A 368 11.31 5.44 -11.39
CA ILE A 368 12.53 4.71 -11.05
C ILE A 368 12.92 5.09 -9.62
N GLY A 369 13.17 4.09 -8.80
CA GLY A 369 13.51 4.25 -7.40
C GLY A 369 14.76 3.49 -7.00
N LEU A 370 15.43 3.97 -5.97
CA LEU A 370 16.54 3.30 -5.33
C LEU A 370 16.33 3.33 -3.82
N ASN A 371 16.22 2.14 -3.22
CA ASN A 371 16.18 1.98 -1.78
C ASN A 371 17.52 1.46 -1.29
N TYR A 372 18.05 2.08 -0.22
CA TYR A 372 19.27 1.66 0.45
C TYR A 372 19.05 1.51 1.94
N TRP A 373 19.40 0.35 2.49
CA TRP A 373 19.37 0.07 3.92
C TRP A 373 20.80 -0.03 4.45
N PRO A 374 21.39 1.10 4.96
CA PRO A 374 22.69 1.05 5.64
C PRO A 374 22.62 0.25 6.94
N LEU A 375 21.46 0.24 7.58
CA LEU A 375 21.14 -0.52 8.80
C LEU A 375 19.75 -1.16 8.62
N LYS A 376 19.45 -2.25 9.33
CA LYS A 376 18.12 -2.90 9.29
C LYS A 376 16.97 -1.95 9.66
N SER A 377 17.25 -0.98 10.53
CA SER A 377 16.28 0.02 11.01
C SER A 377 16.21 1.30 10.18
N VAL A 378 17.15 1.54 9.27
CA VAL A 378 17.23 2.77 8.45
C VAL A 378 17.06 2.44 6.98
N ASN A 379 16.15 3.14 6.31
CA ASN A 379 15.97 3.05 4.87
C ASN A 379 16.05 4.44 4.25
N CYS A 380 16.92 4.61 3.26
CA CYS A 380 17.04 5.79 2.42
C CYS A 380 16.43 5.48 1.06
N LYS A 381 15.52 6.32 0.57
CA LYS A 381 14.88 6.20 -0.74
C LYS A 381 15.16 7.43 -1.59
N LEU A 382 15.38 7.19 -2.86
CA LEU A 382 15.44 8.23 -3.89
C LEU A 382 14.58 7.78 -5.05
N ASP A 383 13.51 8.50 -5.33
CA ASP A 383 12.58 8.21 -6.41
C ASP A 383 12.51 9.36 -7.40
N TYR A 384 12.52 9.05 -8.67
CA TYR A 384 12.23 9.97 -9.76
C TYR A 384 11.01 9.45 -10.52
N SER A 385 10.03 10.32 -10.75
CA SER A 385 8.83 9.99 -11.51
C SER A 385 8.64 11.00 -12.66
N LEU A 386 8.46 10.49 -13.88
CA LEU A 386 7.86 11.22 -14.97
C LEU A 386 6.35 11.05 -14.86
N VAL A 387 5.62 12.16 -14.76
CA VAL A 387 4.16 12.22 -14.73
C VAL A 387 3.69 12.73 -16.07
N GLN A 388 3.13 11.83 -16.87
CA GLN A 388 2.65 12.13 -18.22
C GLN A 388 1.13 12.15 -18.22
N LYS A 389 0.56 13.31 -18.41
CA LYS A 389 -0.89 13.48 -18.64
C LYS A 389 -1.21 13.19 -20.08
N GLU A 390 -2.31 12.51 -20.35
CA GLU A 390 -2.78 12.29 -21.73
C GLU A 390 -3.24 13.59 -22.39
N ALA A 391 -3.80 14.51 -21.59
CA ALA A 391 -4.04 15.90 -21.98
C ALA A 391 -3.39 16.86 -20.98
N GLY A 392 -2.57 17.79 -21.48
CA GLY A 392 -1.86 18.78 -20.67
C GLY A 392 -0.35 18.53 -20.58
N ASP A 393 0.32 19.36 -19.78
CA ASP A 393 1.77 19.35 -19.67
C ASP A 393 2.23 18.20 -18.77
N ASN A 394 3.35 17.59 -19.17
CA ASN A 394 4.05 16.64 -18.34
C ASN A 394 4.72 17.34 -17.15
N SER A 395 5.01 16.57 -16.14
CA SER A 395 5.79 17.05 -15.00
C SER A 395 6.72 15.97 -14.48
N HIS A 396 7.70 16.40 -13.69
CA HIS A 396 8.65 15.50 -13.07
C HIS A 396 8.57 15.64 -11.56
N ARG A 397 8.76 14.56 -10.85
CA ARG A 397 8.80 14.54 -9.40
C ARG A 397 10.05 13.83 -8.91
N VAL A 398 10.78 14.47 -8.02
CA VAL A 398 11.93 13.90 -7.31
C VAL A 398 11.58 13.81 -5.83
N VAL A 399 11.80 12.65 -5.23
CA VAL A 399 11.59 12.44 -3.80
C VAL A 399 12.83 11.81 -3.18
N ALA A 400 13.35 12.43 -2.13
CA ALA A 400 14.33 11.82 -1.25
C ALA A 400 13.70 11.61 0.12
N MET A 401 13.78 10.40 0.67
CA MET A 401 13.16 10.06 1.95
C MET A 401 14.09 9.23 2.81
N VAL A 402 14.14 9.56 4.09
CA VAL A 402 14.82 8.73 5.09
C VAL A 402 13.76 8.23 6.09
N SER A 403 13.80 6.93 6.34
CA SER A 403 12.92 6.26 7.29
C SER A 403 13.75 5.60 8.38
N TYR A 404 13.34 5.76 9.64
CA TYR A 404 13.89 5.05 10.78
C TYR A 404 12.77 4.26 11.47
N LYS A 405 13.01 2.96 11.71
CA LYS A 405 12.09 2.03 12.38
C LYS A 405 12.70 1.54 13.69
N PHE A 406 11.90 1.50 14.75
CA PHE A 406 12.28 1.02 16.10
C PHE A 406 11.22 0.10 16.72
#